data_e212075dc572d1c8b43652c08dd72bbb
#
_entry.id   e212075dc572d1c8b43652c08dd72bbb
#
_cell.length_a   1.000
_cell.length_b   1.000
_cell.length_c   1.000
_cell.angle_alpha   90.00
_cell.angle_beta   90.00
_cell.angle_gamma   90.00
#
_symmetry.space_group_name_H-M   'P 1'
#
loop_
_entity.id
_entity.type
_entity.pdbx_description
1 polymer ?
#
loop_
_entity_poly.entity_id
_entity_poly.type
_entity_poly.pdbx_seq_one_letter_code
_entity_poly.pdbx_strand_id
1 'polypeptide(L)'
;DFASEAFYGGLLLPVGLPHQKEDLPYKTYDADNLIETLVATKRCTFINVPKPALEDRMPKANVLEARIIAQLVHAVLILHEKNGLSFNPSRQLGIIVPFRRQIALVRAEIAKLHPDVARDIVIDTVERYQGSQRDIIIYGTTITQGYELDILSNLTRDASGEVDRKLNVAITRARKQLFILGNEKLLRNNVLYDKLIDYCKKN
;
A
#
# COMPACT_ATOMS: atom_id res chain seq x y z
N ASP A 1 17.16 -0.68 -2.38
CA ASP A 1 16.03 -0.16 -1.55
C ASP A 1 15.55 1.17 -2.14
N PHE A 2 14.32 1.20 -2.66
CA PHE A 2 13.74 2.39 -3.31
C PHE A 2 13.82 3.64 -2.43
N ALA A 3 13.50 3.52 -1.14
CA ALA A 3 13.51 4.67 -0.22
C ALA A 3 14.91 5.27 -0.08
N SER A 4 15.95 4.44 -0.02
CA SER A 4 17.35 4.90 0.02
C SER A 4 17.72 5.70 -1.23
N GLU A 5 17.40 5.17 -2.40
CA GLU A 5 17.73 5.83 -3.68
C GLU A 5 16.89 7.09 -3.91
N ALA A 6 15.58 7.03 -3.63
CA ALA A 6 14.65 8.11 -3.95
C ALA A 6 14.72 9.31 -2.99
N PHE A 7 15.04 9.09 -1.69
CA PHE A 7 14.94 10.11 -0.65
C PHE A 7 16.23 10.39 0.08
N TYR A 8 17.24 9.52 -0.04
CA TYR A 8 18.49 9.63 0.73
C TYR A 8 19.75 9.48 -0.15
N GLY A 9 19.61 9.65 -1.47
CA GLY A 9 20.75 9.60 -2.40
C GLY A 9 21.54 8.29 -2.39
N GLY A 10 20.91 7.16 -2.01
CA GLY A 10 21.57 5.87 -1.86
C GLY A 10 22.39 5.70 -0.58
N LEU A 11 22.37 6.68 0.32
CA LEU A 11 23.22 6.68 1.53
C LEU A 11 22.70 5.78 2.65
N LEU A 12 21.40 5.41 2.64
CA LEU A 12 20.87 4.47 3.62
C LEU A 12 21.21 3.05 3.21
N LEU A 13 22.09 2.42 3.95
CA LEU A 13 22.39 1.00 3.79
C LEU A 13 21.43 0.18 4.66
N PRO A 14 20.81 -0.90 4.11
CA PRO A 14 20.01 -1.79 4.92
C PRO A 14 20.89 -2.46 5.97
N VAL A 15 20.47 -2.41 7.23
CA VAL A 15 21.22 -3.03 8.35
C VAL A 15 21.16 -4.56 8.28
N GLY A 16 20.43 -5.11 7.32
CA GLY A 16 20.32 -6.56 7.10
C GLY A 16 19.56 -7.27 8.21
N LEU A 17 18.49 -6.62 8.72
CA LEU A 17 17.60 -7.21 9.71
C LEU A 17 17.00 -8.53 9.20
N PRO A 18 16.74 -9.52 10.07
CA PRO A 18 16.24 -10.84 9.67
C PRO A 18 15.04 -10.75 8.70
N HIS A 19 14.04 -9.94 9.03
CA HIS A 19 12.83 -9.78 8.20
C HIS A 19 13.08 -9.19 6.80
N GLN A 20 14.24 -8.62 6.53
CA GLN A 20 14.63 -8.10 5.21
C GLN A 20 15.22 -9.21 4.31
N LYS A 21 15.72 -10.28 4.91
CA LYS A 21 16.41 -11.39 4.23
C LYS A 21 15.59 -12.67 4.16
N GLU A 22 14.65 -12.87 5.11
CA GLU A 22 13.79 -14.03 5.16
C GLU A 22 12.83 -14.05 3.96
N ASP A 23 12.60 -15.20 3.36
CA ASP A 23 11.59 -15.39 2.33
C ASP A 23 10.17 -15.13 2.87
N LEU A 24 9.22 -14.83 1.97
CA LEU A 24 7.83 -14.74 2.36
C LEU A 24 7.37 -16.12 2.87
N PRO A 25 6.56 -16.16 3.94
CA PRO A 25 6.28 -17.42 4.63
C PRO A 25 5.24 -18.30 3.94
N TYR A 26 4.73 -17.88 2.78
CA TYR A 26 3.62 -18.56 2.11
C TYR A 26 4.14 -19.63 1.15
N LYS A 27 3.98 -20.90 1.53
CA LYS A 27 4.36 -22.07 0.70
C LYS A 27 3.18 -22.60 -0.11
N THR A 28 1.95 -22.42 0.41
CA THR A 28 0.71 -22.90 -0.21
C THR A 28 -0.18 -21.72 -0.55
N TYR A 29 -0.53 -21.57 -1.82
CA TYR A 29 -1.44 -20.54 -2.33
C TYR A 29 -2.14 -21.03 -3.61
N ASP A 30 -3.24 -20.38 -3.96
CA ASP A 30 -3.95 -20.63 -5.21
C ASP A 30 -3.29 -19.84 -6.35
N ALA A 31 -2.58 -20.55 -7.23
CA ALA A 31 -1.87 -19.93 -8.35
C ALA A 31 -2.81 -19.32 -9.43
N ASP A 32 -4.05 -19.78 -9.49
CA ASP A 32 -5.05 -19.24 -10.41
C ASP A 32 -5.70 -17.95 -9.85
N ASN A 33 -5.54 -17.69 -8.55
CA ASN A 33 -5.97 -16.46 -7.91
C ASN A 33 -4.84 -15.42 -7.97
N LEU A 34 -4.98 -14.43 -8.85
CA LEU A 34 -3.97 -13.38 -9.03
C LEU A 34 -3.63 -12.65 -7.72
N ILE A 35 -4.62 -12.34 -6.88
CA ILE A 35 -4.40 -11.58 -5.64
C ILE A 35 -3.66 -12.45 -4.62
N GLU A 36 -4.01 -13.72 -4.45
CA GLU A 36 -3.27 -14.64 -3.59
C GLU A 36 -1.82 -14.79 -4.09
N THR A 37 -1.62 -14.95 -5.40
CA THR A 37 -0.29 -15.03 -6.00
C THR A 37 0.55 -13.79 -5.72
N LEU A 38 -0.01 -12.58 -5.87
CA LEU A 38 0.70 -11.34 -5.57
C LEU A 38 1.10 -11.27 -4.08
N VAL A 39 0.20 -11.62 -3.17
CA VAL A 39 0.48 -11.61 -1.72
C VAL A 39 1.50 -12.69 -1.36
N ALA A 40 1.43 -13.87 -1.97
CA ALA A 40 2.33 -14.97 -1.66
C ALA A 40 3.76 -14.75 -2.18
N THR A 41 3.94 -14.03 -3.28
CA THR A 41 5.23 -14.02 -4.01
C THR A 41 5.92 -12.65 -4.08
N LYS A 42 5.21 -11.55 -3.89
CA LYS A 42 5.75 -10.20 -4.10
C LYS A 42 5.94 -9.42 -2.81
N ARG A 43 7.11 -8.77 -2.69
CA ARG A 43 7.40 -7.86 -1.56
C ARG A 43 6.95 -6.42 -1.82
N CYS A 44 7.03 -5.97 -3.07
CA CYS A 44 6.53 -4.67 -3.50
C CYS A 44 5.70 -4.85 -4.76
N THR A 45 4.45 -4.38 -4.72
CA THR A 45 3.54 -4.51 -5.85
C THR A 45 2.79 -3.21 -6.08
N PHE A 46 2.76 -2.77 -7.32
CA PHE A 46 1.85 -1.72 -7.76
C PHE A 46 0.65 -2.35 -8.48
N ILE A 47 -0.55 -2.02 -8.01
CA ILE A 47 -1.82 -2.46 -8.58
C ILE A 47 -2.50 -1.27 -9.25
N ASN A 48 -2.62 -1.32 -10.57
CA ASN A 48 -3.31 -0.27 -11.31
C ASN A 48 -4.82 -0.32 -11.05
N VAL A 49 -5.36 0.79 -10.56
CA VAL A 49 -6.79 0.98 -10.38
C VAL A 49 -7.27 1.92 -11.48
N PRO A 50 -8.10 1.44 -12.42
CA PRO A 50 -8.61 2.28 -13.49
C PRO A 50 -9.46 3.43 -12.93
N LYS A 51 -9.49 4.52 -13.69
CA LYS A 51 -10.32 5.67 -13.35
C LYS A 51 -11.80 5.27 -13.40
N PRO A 52 -12.59 5.57 -12.36
CA PRO A 52 -14.02 5.29 -12.38
C PRO A 52 -14.74 6.09 -13.49
N ALA A 53 -15.85 5.56 -13.99
CA ALA A 53 -16.74 6.27 -14.89
C ALA A 53 -17.20 7.61 -14.26
N LEU A 54 -17.63 8.56 -15.08
CA LEU A 54 -17.96 9.92 -14.57
C LEU A 54 -19.06 9.89 -13.51
N GLU A 55 -20.09 9.05 -13.75
CA GLU A 55 -21.22 8.82 -12.87
C GLU A 55 -20.86 8.18 -11.53
N ASP A 56 -19.78 7.38 -11.50
CA ASP A 56 -19.33 6.67 -10.31
C ASP A 56 -18.28 7.44 -9.49
N ARG A 57 -17.92 8.65 -9.94
CA ARG A 57 -16.89 9.43 -9.26
C ARG A 57 -17.42 10.03 -7.97
N MET A 58 -16.73 9.72 -6.91
CA MET A 58 -16.99 10.27 -5.59
C MET A 58 -15.80 11.16 -5.16
N PRO A 59 -16.05 12.41 -4.71
CA PRO A 59 -14.97 13.24 -4.20
C PRO A 59 -14.23 12.55 -3.04
N LYS A 60 -12.91 12.48 -3.13
CA LYS A 60 -12.05 11.91 -2.07
C LYS A 60 -12.36 10.46 -1.71
N ALA A 61 -12.88 9.68 -2.66
CA ALA A 61 -13.18 8.26 -2.50
C ALA A 61 -13.11 7.52 -3.84
N ASN A 62 -12.68 6.25 -3.79
CA ASN A 62 -12.62 5.34 -4.93
C ASN A 62 -13.13 3.96 -4.50
N VAL A 63 -14.33 3.60 -4.95
CA VAL A 63 -15.01 2.35 -4.57
C VAL A 63 -14.23 1.13 -5.05
N LEU A 64 -13.70 1.18 -6.29
CA LEU A 64 -12.94 0.07 -6.84
C LEU A 64 -11.64 -0.17 -6.06
N GLU A 65 -10.92 0.90 -5.73
CA GLU A 65 -9.72 0.80 -4.89
C GLU A 65 -10.05 0.18 -3.52
N ALA A 66 -11.14 0.62 -2.88
CA ALA A 66 -11.57 0.07 -1.59
C ALA A 66 -11.90 -1.43 -1.67
N ARG A 67 -12.54 -1.88 -2.75
CA ARG A 67 -12.82 -3.31 -3.00
C ARG A 67 -11.55 -4.13 -3.19
N ILE A 68 -10.59 -3.62 -3.98
CA ILE A 68 -9.30 -4.31 -4.18
C ILE A 68 -8.53 -4.39 -2.87
N ILE A 69 -8.55 -3.32 -2.06
CA ILE A 69 -7.95 -3.34 -0.70
C ILE A 69 -8.60 -4.43 0.15
N ALA A 70 -9.93 -4.55 0.16
CA ALA A 70 -10.63 -5.59 0.91
C ALA A 70 -10.28 -7.02 0.43
N GLN A 71 -10.10 -7.21 -0.88
CA GLN A 71 -9.64 -8.47 -1.45
C GLN A 71 -8.19 -8.81 -1.06
N LEU A 72 -7.29 -7.81 -1.01
CA LEU A 72 -5.92 -8.00 -0.51
C LEU A 72 -5.93 -8.41 0.97
N VAL A 73 -6.74 -7.76 1.79
CA VAL A 73 -6.91 -8.15 3.21
C VAL A 73 -7.41 -9.59 3.32
N HIS A 74 -8.41 -9.96 2.53
CA HIS A 74 -8.93 -11.34 2.48
C HIS A 74 -7.83 -12.34 2.09
N ALA A 75 -7.07 -12.07 1.03
CA ALA A 75 -5.98 -12.93 0.60
C ALA A 75 -4.90 -13.11 1.67
N VAL A 76 -4.52 -12.02 2.36
CA VAL A 76 -3.57 -12.09 3.49
C VAL A 76 -4.08 -13.03 4.59
N LEU A 77 -5.35 -12.93 4.97
CA LEU A 77 -5.94 -13.78 6.01
C LEU A 77 -5.98 -15.25 5.59
N ILE A 78 -6.49 -15.53 4.39
CA ILE A 78 -6.57 -16.89 3.84
C ILE A 78 -5.18 -17.54 3.69
N LEU A 79 -4.19 -16.76 3.24
CA LEU A 79 -2.82 -17.28 3.10
C LEU A 79 -2.18 -17.63 4.45
N HIS A 80 -2.42 -16.83 5.49
CA HIS A 80 -1.95 -17.18 6.83
C HIS A 80 -2.63 -18.45 7.34
N GLU A 81 -3.94 -18.58 7.15
CA GLU A 81 -4.69 -19.79 7.52
C GLU A 81 -4.20 -21.03 6.76
N LYS A 82 -4.12 -20.96 5.42
CA LYS A 82 -3.64 -22.06 4.54
C LYS A 82 -2.22 -22.54 4.92
N ASN A 83 -1.38 -21.66 5.44
CA ASN A 83 -0.01 -21.97 5.81
C ASN A 83 0.20 -22.21 7.31
N GLY A 84 -0.88 -22.27 8.11
CA GLY A 84 -0.81 -22.51 9.55
C GLY A 84 -0.09 -21.40 10.33
N LEU A 85 -0.09 -20.17 9.82
CA LEU A 85 0.59 -19.02 10.39
C LEU A 85 -0.35 -18.24 11.30
N SER A 86 0.11 -17.86 12.49
CA SER A 86 -0.64 -16.93 13.33
C SER A 86 -0.60 -15.52 12.74
N PHE A 87 -1.74 -14.85 12.71
CA PHE A 87 -1.83 -13.50 12.18
C PHE A 87 -2.68 -12.60 13.08
N ASN A 88 -2.12 -11.43 13.42
CA ASN A 88 -2.83 -10.41 14.16
C ASN A 88 -3.01 -9.16 13.28
N PRO A 89 -4.21 -8.94 12.69
CA PRO A 89 -4.46 -7.85 11.77
C PRO A 89 -4.10 -6.47 12.34
N SER A 90 -4.39 -6.21 13.62
CA SER A 90 -4.14 -4.90 14.24
C SER A 90 -2.66 -4.57 14.40
N ARG A 91 -1.79 -5.58 14.47
CA ARG A 91 -0.35 -5.43 14.66
C ARG A 91 0.48 -5.61 13.39
N GLN A 92 0.03 -6.47 12.49
CA GLN A 92 0.83 -6.90 11.34
C GLN A 92 0.37 -6.28 10.02
N LEU A 93 -0.88 -5.81 9.93
CA LEU A 93 -1.43 -5.20 8.72
C LEU A 93 -1.82 -3.74 8.96
N GLY A 94 -1.48 -2.89 8.03
CA GLY A 94 -1.87 -1.49 8.05
C GLY A 94 -2.33 -1.01 6.68
N ILE A 95 -3.35 -0.16 6.68
CA ILE A 95 -3.87 0.46 5.47
C ILE A 95 -3.71 1.96 5.59
N ILE A 96 -3.07 2.56 4.59
CA ILE A 96 -2.83 4.00 4.51
C ILE A 96 -3.61 4.54 3.31
N VAL A 97 -4.45 5.54 3.54
CA VAL A 97 -5.18 6.25 2.47
C VAL A 97 -5.24 7.75 2.77
N PRO A 98 -5.29 8.65 1.77
CA PRO A 98 -5.14 10.07 2.01
C PRO A 98 -6.39 10.76 2.59
N PHE A 99 -7.58 10.13 2.49
CA PHE A 99 -8.84 10.78 2.81
C PHE A 99 -9.69 10.00 3.82
N ARG A 100 -10.28 10.71 4.79
CA ARG A 100 -11.18 10.11 5.79
C ARG A 100 -12.38 9.38 5.17
N ARG A 101 -12.90 9.89 4.05
CA ARG A 101 -14.01 9.24 3.33
C ARG A 101 -13.58 7.88 2.79
N GLN A 102 -12.36 7.77 2.28
CA GLN A 102 -11.80 6.50 1.82
C GLN A 102 -11.58 5.52 2.97
N ILE A 103 -11.16 6.01 4.15
CA ILE A 103 -11.04 5.17 5.36
C ILE A 103 -12.37 4.48 5.67
N ALA A 104 -13.48 5.24 5.71
CA ALA A 104 -14.80 4.70 5.98
C ALA A 104 -15.25 3.69 4.92
N LEU A 105 -14.97 3.97 3.65
CA LEU A 105 -15.32 3.10 2.53
C LEU A 105 -14.51 1.79 2.56
N VAL A 106 -13.20 1.86 2.76
CA VAL A 106 -12.34 0.67 2.89
C VAL A 106 -12.80 -0.20 4.05
N ARG A 107 -13.08 0.42 5.21
CA ARG A 107 -13.59 -0.30 6.38
C ARG A 107 -14.92 -1.01 6.08
N ALA A 108 -15.84 -0.35 5.37
CA ALA A 108 -17.11 -0.94 4.97
C ALA A 108 -16.93 -2.11 3.99
N GLU A 109 -16.02 -2.00 3.02
CA GLU A 109 -15.75 -3.11 2.08
C GLU A 109 -15.08 -4.31 2.78
N ILE A 110 -14.14 -4.07 3.72
CA ILE A 110 -13.55 -5.15 4.54
C ILE A 110 -14.63 -5.81 5.42
N ALA A 111 -15.54 -5.02 6.01
CA ALA A 111 -16.58 -5.54 6.90
C ALA A 111 -17.57 -6.48 6.20
N LYS A 112 -17.75 -6.37 4.88
CA LYS A 112 -18.57 -7.31 4.09
C LYS A 112 -17.99 -8.72 4.07
N LEU A 113 -16.66 -8.85 4.15
CA LEU A 113 -15.94 -10.13 4.11
C LEU A 113 -15.51 -10.59 5.51
N HIS A 114 -15.05 -9.67 6.34
CA HIS A 114 -14.44 -9.91 7.65
C HIS A 114 -14.85 -8.84 8.66
N PRO A 115 -16.06 -8.91 9.26
CA PRO A 115 -16.58 -7.89 10.18
C PRO A 115 -15.68 -7.63 11.39
N ASP A 116 -15.11 -8.68 11.97
CA ASP A 116 -14.24 -8.59 13.16
C ASP A 116 -12.90 -7.92 12.80
N VAL A 117 -12.29 -8.32 11.69
CA VAL A 117 -11.05 -7.71 11.19
C VAL A 117 -11.25 -6.22 10.88
N ALA A 118 -12.39 -5.85 10.31
CA ALA A 118 -12.70 -4.45 9.98
C ALA A 118 -12.75 -3.54 11.22
N ARG A 119 -13.07 -4.07 12.41
CA ARG A 119 -13.03 -3.33 13.68
C ARG A 119 -11.61 -3.10 14.16
N ASP A 120 -10.77 -4.12 14.05
CA ASP A 120 -9.46 -4.17 14.69
C ASP A 120 -8.31 -3.65 13.81
N ILE A 121 -8.49 -3.72 12.49
CA ILE A 121 -7.45 -3.27 11.54
C ILE A 121 -7.24 -1.76 11.58
N VAL A 122 -5.98 -1.34 11.53
CA VAL A 122 -5.62 0.08 11.49
C VAL A 122 -5.71 0.59 10.06
N ILE A 123 -6.66 1.52 9.83
CA ILE A 123 -6.81 2.24 8.56
C ILE A 123 -6.74 3.72 8.90
N ASP A 124 -5.72 4.44 8.40
CA ASP A 124 -5.57 5.86 8.72
C ASP A 124 -4.83 6.63 7.61
N THR A 125 -4.69 7.94 7.79
CA THR A 125 -3.90 8.78 6.89
C THR A 125 -2.41 8.68 7.20
N VAL A 126 -1.58 9.11 6.24
CA VAL A 126 -0.11 9.07 6.39
C VAL A 126 0.35 9.81 7.64
N GLU A 127 -0.25 10.97 7.93
CA GLU A 127 0.12 11.83 9.07
C GLU A 127 -0.09 11.11 10.42
N ARG A 128 -1.16 10.32 10.52
CA ARG A 128 -1.47 9.54 11.73
C ARG A 128 -0.70 8.22 11.82
N TYR A 129 -0.17 7.77 10.69
CA TYR A 129 0.66 6.55 10.64
C TYR A 129 2.11 6.77 11.06
N GLN A 130 2.51 7.99 11.45
CA GLN A 130 3.86 8.31 11.89
C GLN A 130 4.24 7.49 13.13
N GLY A 131 5.47 6.94 13.13
CA GLY A 131 6.02 6.17 14.26
C GLY A 131 5.57 4.71 14.35
N SER A 132 4.61 4.24 13.56
CA SER A 132 4.17 2.84 13.59
C SER A 132 4.57 2.08 12.33
N GLN A 133 5.13 0.88 12.48
CA GLN A 133 5.45 -0.03 11.38
C GLN A 133 4.56 -1.25 11.43
N ARG A 134 4.31 -1.88 10.27
CA ARG A 134 3.59 -3.14 10.13
C ARG A 134 4.37 -4.09 9.23
N ASP A 135 4.09 -5.37 9.34
CA ASP A 135 4.67 -6.36 8.43
C ASP A 135 4.19 -6.12 7.00
N ILE A 136 2.91 -5.82 6.84
CA ILE A 136 2.26 -5.57 5.56
C ILE A 136 1.64 -4.18 5.58
N ILE A 137 1.94 -3.36 4.59
CA ILE A 137 1.27 -2.08 4.33
C ILE A 137 0.55 -2.14 2.99
N ILE A 138 -0.71 -1.71 2.99
CA ILE A 138 -1.49 -1.44 1.79
C ILE A 138 -1.67 0.07 1.69
N TYR A 139 -1.11 0.68 0.66
CA TYR A 139 -1.18 2.12 0.41
C TYR A 139 -2.10 2.41 -0.77
N GLY A 140 -3.30 2.91 -0.51
CA GLY A 140 -4.24 3.38 -1.52
C GLY A 140 -4.05 4.87 -1.77
N THR A 141 -3.87 5.26 -3.02
CA THR A 141 -3.68 6.67 -3.39
C THR A 141 -4.99 7.43 -3.56
N THR A 142 -6.07 6.71 -3.85
CA THR A 142 -7.47 7.22 -3.96
C THR A 142 -7.70 8.27 -5.05
N ILE A 143 -6.65 8.70 -5.77
CA ILE A 143 -6.77 9.77 -6.76
C ILE A 143 -7.55 9.33 -8.00
N THR A 144 -8.45 10.18 -8.46
CA THR A 144 -9.26 10.01 -9.67
C THR A 144 -9.12 11.18 -10.64
N GLN A 145 -8.50 12.28 -10.19
CA GLN A 145 -8.29 13.53 -10.92
C GLN A 145 -6.85 14.02 -10.77
N GLY A 146 -6.34 14.71 -11.78
CA GLY A 146 -4.94 15.18 -11.79
C GLY A 146 -4.61 16.17 -10.66
N TYR A 147 -5.53 17.06 -10.30
CA TYR A 147 -5.32 18.03 -9.21
C TYR A 147 -5.22 17.40 -7.82
N GLU A 148 -5.68 16.16 -7.67
CA GLU A 148 -5.57 15.43 -6.40
C GLU A 148 -4.15 14.96 -6.10
N LEU A 149 -3.25 14.94 -7.11
CA LEU A 149 -1.83 14.64 -6.93
C LEU A 149 -1.15 15.61 -5.95
N ASP A 150 -1.51 16.89 -6.00
CA ASP A 150 -0.92 17.91 -5.12
C ASP A 150 -1.31 17.69 -3.65
N ILE A 151 -2.45 17.04 -3.39
CA ILE A 151 -2.88 16.65 -2.04
C ILE A 151 -2.13 15.40 -1.57
N LEU A 152 -1.87 14.49 -2.50
CA LEU A 152 -1.17 13.24 -2.23
C LEU A 152 0.31 13.48 -1.92
N SER A 153 0.94 14.41 -2.65
CA SER A 153 2.36 14.73 -2.53
C SER A 153 2.60 15.94 -1.63
N ASN A 154 3.61 15.85 -0.78
CA ASN A 154 4.15 16.98 -0.03
C ASN A 154 5.62 17.16 -0.40
N LEU A 155 5.83 17.77 -1.58
CA LEU A 155 7.16 17.98 -2.13
C LEU A 155 7.88 19.08 -1.35
N THR A 156 9.05 18.74 -0.82
CA THR A 156 10.02 19.68 -0.27
C THR A 156 11.33 19.49 -1.02
N ARG A 157 12.04 20.60 -1.30
CA ARG A 157 13.40 20.56 -1.84
C ARG A 157 14.38 20.68 -0.71
N ASP A 158 15.30 19.74 -0.64
CA ASP A 158 16.48 19.80 0.23
C ASP A 158 17.77 19.60 -0.59
N ALA A 159 18.91 19.50 0.09
CA ALA A 159 20.21 19.34 -0.55
C ALA A 159 20.34 18.04 -1.38
N SER A 160 19.48 17.06 -1.15
CA SER A 160 19.43 15.76 -1.87
C SER A 160 18.46 15.76 -3.05
N GLY A 161 17.65 16.83 -3.21
CA GLY A 161 16.68 16.95 -4.31
C GLY A 161 15.23 17.16 -3.84
N GLU A 162 14.28 16.70 -4.67
CA GLU A 162 12.86 16.72 -4.32
C GLU A 162 12.50 15.51 -3.45
N VAL A 163 11.98 15.76 -2.24
CA VAL A 163 11.54 14.72 -1.30
C VAL A 163 10.04 14.85 -1.06
N ASP A 164 9.30 13.78 -1.33
CA ASP A 164 7.91 13.65 -0.89
C ASP A 164 7.86 13.01 0.50
N ARG A 165 7.66 13.84 1.52
CA ARG A 165 7.63 13.37 2.91
C ARG A 165 6.47 12.40 3.19
N LYS A 166 5.32 12.60 2.54
CA LYS A 166 4.16 11.70 2.73
C LYS A 166 4.43 10.35 2.11
N LEU A 167 4.93 10.32 0.89
CA LEU A 167 5.30 9.09 0.22
C LEU A 167 6.38 8.34 1.00
N ASN A 168 7.44 9.03 1.42
CA ASN A 168 8.52 8.42 2.20
C ASN A 168 7.98 7.78 3.49
N VAL A 169 7.12 8.49 4.24
CA VAL A 169 6.49 7.92 5.44
C VAL A 169 5.68 6.68 5.08
N ALA A 170 4.81 6.74 4.06
CA ALA A 170 3.94 5.62 3.70
C ALA A 170 4.73 4.35 3.37
N ILE A 171 5.74 4.45 2.49
CA ILE A 171 6.50 3.26 2.04
C ILE A 171 7.44 2.70 3.10
N THR A 172 7.98 3.54 3.99
CA THR A 172 8.89 3.10 5.07
C THR A 172 8.17 2.48 6.27
N ARG A 173 6.83 2.42 6.26
CA ARG A 173 6.04 1.72 7.30
C ARG A 173 6.01 0.21 7.10
N ALA A 174 6.25 -0.28 5.89
CA ALA A 174 6.25 -1.70 5.58
C ALA A 174 7.58 -2.37 6.00
N ARG A 175 7.48 -3.45 6.78
CA ARG A 175 8.64 -4.27 7.15
C ARG A 175 8.91 -5.37 6.14
N LYS A 176 7.87 -6.01 5.61
CA LYS A 176 7.96 -7.20 4.76
C LYS A 176 7.33 -7.01 3.39
N GLN A 177 6.12 -6.45 3.33
CA GLN A 177 5.39 -6.30 2.08
C GLN A 177 4.72 -4.94 1.96
N LEU A 178 4.74 -4.40 0.76
CA LEU A 178 4.12 -3.13 0.38
C LEU A 178 3.27 -3.32 -0.87
N PHE A 179 1.97 -3.07 -0.75
CA PHE A 179 1.03 -3.01 -1.86
C PHE A 179 0.60 -1.57 -2.09
N ILE A 180 0.78 -1.07 -3.30
CA ILE A 180 0.44 0.30 -3.68
C ILE A 180 -0.67 0.22 -4.72
N LEU A 181 -1.76 0.95 -4.49
CA LEU A 181 -2.91 1.00 -5.39
C LEU A 181 -3.13 2.42 -5.90
N GLY A 182 -3.47 2.54 -7.17
CA GLY A 182 -3.85 3.83 -7.72
C GLY A 182 -3.91 3.84 -9.24
N ASN A 183 -4.34 4.96 -9.80
CA ASN A 183 -4.39 5.13 -11.24
C ASN A 183 -2.99 5.41 -11.80
N GLU A 184 -2.42 4.44 -12.49
CA GLU A 184 -1.06 4.52 -13.04
C GLU A 184 -0.85 5.75 -13.92
N LYS A 185 -1.80 6.03 -14.82
CA LYS A 185 -1.70 7.16 -15.74
C LYS A 185 -1.64 8.51 -15.03
N LEU A 186 -2.40 8.68 -13.94
CA LEU A 186 -2.37 9.90 -13.15
C LEU A 186 -1.10 9.99 -12.30
N LEU A 187 -0.71 8.90 -11.64
CA LEU A 187 0.45 8.85 -10.75
C LEU A 187 1.76 9.11 -11.49
N ARG A 188 1.91 8.63 -12.72
CA ARG A 188 3.10 8.86 -13.56
C ARG A 188 3.35 10.34 -13.93
N ASN A 189 2.40 11.24 -13.69
CA ASN A 189 2.65 12.68 -13.79
C ASN A 189 3.50 13.25 -12.63
N ASN A 190 3.77 12.46 -11.59
CA ASN A 190 4.68 12.79 -10.51
C ASN A 190 5.93 11.92 -10.61
N VAL A 191 7.11 12.55 -10.67
CA VAL A 191 8.40 11.87 -10.89
C VAL A 191 8.70 10.78 -9.85
N LEU A 192 8.35 10.99 -8.58
CA LEU A 192 8.63 10.03 -7.52
C LEU A 192 7.69 8.82 -7.61
N TYR A 193 6.40 9.04 -7.90
CA TYR A 193 5.46 7.94 -8.15
C TYR A 193 5.78 7.17 -9.41
N ASP A 194 6.23 7.83 -10.47
CA ASP A 194 6.67 7.17 -11.71
C ASP A 194 7.83 6.20 -11.44
N LYS A 195 8.88 6.67 -10.76
CA LYS A 195 10.00 5.83 -10.33
C LYS A 195 9.56 4.67 -9.42
N LEU A 196 8.64 4.91 -8.49
CA LEU A 196 8.13 3.90 -7.57
C LEU A 196 7.36 2.79 -8.30
N ILE A 197 6.52 3.17 -9.27
CA ILE A 197 5.78 2.22 -10.11
C ILE A 197 6.76 1.33 -10.87
N ASP A 198 7.79 1.91 -11.48
CA ASP A 198 8.80 1.16 -12.23
C ASP A 198 9.61 0.23 -11.31
N TYR A 199 9.94 0.69 -10.10
CA TYR A 199 10.60 -0.15 -9.11
C TYR A 199 9.74 -1.37 -8.72
N CYS A 200 8.45 -1.17 -8.43
CA CYS A 200 7.55 -2.27 -8.07
C CYS A 200 7.29 -3.25 -9.23
N LYS A 201 7.36 -2.78 -10.48
CA LYS A 201 7.19 -3.67 -11.66
C LYS A 201 8.41 -4.52 -11.96
N LYS A 202 9.60 -4.07 -11.54
CA LYS A 202 10.86 -4.81 -11.75
C LYS A 202 11.11 -5.89 -10.68
N ASN A 203 10.56 -5.73 -9.49
CA ASN A 203 10.72 -6.62 -8.33
C ASN A 203 9.44 -7.39 -8.03
#